data_94ac6c6590fc1dcb60fc332a61be21c0
#
_entry.id   94ac6c6590fc1dcb60fc332a61be21c0
#
_cell.length_a   1.000
_cell.length_b   1.000
_cell.length_c   1.000
_cell.angle_alpha   90.00
_cell.angle_beta   90.00
_cell.angle_gamma   90.00
#
_symmetry.space_group_name_H-M   'P 1'
#
loop_
_entity.id
_entity.type
_entity.pdbx_description
1 polymer ?
#
loop_
_entity_poly.entity_id
_entity_poly.type
_entity_poly.pdbx_seq_one_letter_code
_entity_poly.pdbx_strand_id
1 'polypeptide(L)'
;MASFVTAGSGCKVAKHGNYGVSSGCGSSNVLESLGLKFTNDYDTLRNAIDKSGICFLHAPLFHPAMKNVAPVRRELGMKTFFNMLGPLVNPSMPNKQIVGVFNLELARIYNYLLQKSNKKYSIIYSLDGYDEISLTNDTKIYSNNYERILKSKEFELENLKASEIKGGFDIPSSSKIFMNVLNGAGTESQNNVVCANAGIAISISKNISIKEGFELAKESLISSKALDSFNKLKKIMAWRY
;
A
#
# COMPACT_ATOMS: atom_id res chain seq x y z
N MET A 1 2.85 -1.12 5.40
CA MET A 1 4.32 -1.25 5.48
C MET A 1 5.01 -0.76 4.22
N ALA A 2 4.76 -1.34 3.05
CA ALA A 2 5.40 -0.96 1.78
C ALA A 2 5.44 0.56 1.49
N SER A 3 4.37 1.30 1.81
CA SER A 3 4.32 2.76 1.63
C SER A 3 5.39 3.51 2.44
N PHE A 4 5.72 3.06 3.65
CA PHE A 4 6.79 3.66 4.46
C PHE A 4 8.17 3.29 3.94
N VAL A 5 8.34 2.05 3.46
CA VAL A 5 9.58 1.62 2.79
C VAL A 5 9.80 2.44 1.52
N THR A 6 8.75 2.68 0.73
CA THR A 6 8.80 3.55 -0.45
C THR A 6 9.15 4.99 -0.08
N ALA A 7 8.55 5.54 0.99
CA ALA A 7 8.88 6.89 1.45
C ALA A 7 10.33 6.99 1.95
N GLY A 8 10.81 5.99 2.70
CA GLY A 8 12.19 5.90 3.18
C GLY A 8 13.23 5.82 2.06
N SER A 9 12.85 5.36 0.87
CA SER A 9 13.71 5.39 -0.33
C SER A 9 13.78 6.79 -1.00
N GLY A 10 13.13 7.81 -0.42
CA GLY A 10 13.09 9.17 -0.93
C GLY A 10 11.95 9.44 -1.93
N CYS A 11 10.99 8.53 -2.10
CA CYS A 11 9.80 8.77 -2.90
C CYS A 11 8.73 9.48 -2.07
N LYS A 12 7.99 10.43 -2.65
CA LYS A 12 6.81 11.02 -2.00
C LYS A 12 5.59 10.13 -2.21
N VAL A 13 4.90 9.78 -1.12
CA VAL A 13 3.76 8.84 -1.10
C VAL A 13 2.50 9.50 -0.56
N ALA A 14 1.43 9.52 -1.34
CA ALA A 14 0.09 9.88 -0.87
C ALA A 14 -0.76 8.60 -0.75
N LYS A 15 -0.76 8.00 0.45
CA LYS A 15 -1.48 6.76 0.73
C LYS A 15 -2.97 7.06 0.96
N HIS A 16 -3.82 6.66 0.00
CA HIS A 16 -5.26 6.67 0.18
C HIS A 16 -5.70 5.34 0.79
N GLY A 17 -6.40 5.35 1.90
CA GLY A 17 -6.75 4.14 2.65
C GLY A 17 -7.99 4.29 3.52
N ASN A 18 -8.48 3.16 4.02
CA ASN A 18 -9.68 3.07 4.86
C ASN A 18 -9.48 2.01 5.95
N TYR A 19 -10.45 1.91 6.86
CA TYR A 19 -10.60 0.76 7.74
C TYR A 19 -10.87 -0.52 6.94
N GLY A 20 -10.60 -1.68 7.57
CA GLY A 20 -10.97 -2.96 6.98
C GLY A 20 -12.49 -3.07 6.78
N VAL A 21 -12.92 -3.48 5.61
CA VAL A 21 -14.34 -3.68 5.29
C VAL A 21 -14.69 -5.17 5.28
N SER A 22 -13.81 -5.97 4.70
CA SER A 22 -13.95 -7.44 4.58
C SER A 22 -13.01 -8.23 5.49
N SER A 23 -12.01 -7.56 6.07
CA SER A 23 -11.07 -8.12 7.04
C SER A 23 -11.24 -7.46 8.40
N GLY A 24 -10.95 -8.18 9.48
CA GLY A 24 -11.03 -7.65 10.85
C GLY A 24 -10.03 -6.51 11.14
N CYS A 25 -9.04 -6.29 10.24
CA CYS A 25 -8.01 -5.27 10.41
C CYS A 25 -7.60 -4.69 9.05
N GLY A 26 -7.79 -3.41 8.86
CA GLY A 26 -7.30 -2.65 7.70
C GLY A 26 -6.11 -1.77 8.05
N SER A 27 -5.51 -1.16 7.04
CA SER A 27 -4.32 -0.29 7.23
C SER A 27 -4.59 0.90 8.16
N SER A 28 -5.78 1.50 8.12
CA SER A 28 -6.15 2.59 9.03
C SER A 28 -6.26 2.12 10.48
N ASN A 29 -6.79 0.91 10.72
CA ASN A 29 -6.89 0.36 12.07
C ASN A 29 -5.50 0.21 12.73
N VAL A 30 -4.53 -0.32 11.98
CA VAL A 30 -3.14 -0.46 12.47
C VAL A 30 -2.51 0.90 12.75
N LEU A 31 -2.62 1.86 11.84
CA LEU A 31 -1.99 3.17 12.03
C LEU A 31 -2.60 3.94 13.19
N GLU A 32 -3.91 3.87 13.36
CA GLU A 32 -4.61 4.50 14.48
C GLU A 32 -4.22 3.88 15.83
N SER A 33 -4.13 2.54 15.91
CA SER A 33 -3.66 1.84 17.13
C SER A 33 -2.20 2.17 17.47
N LEU A 34 -1.41 2.55 16.47
CA LEU A 34 -0.03 3.03 16.67
C LEU A 34 0.06 4.52 16.99
N GLY A 35 -1.09 5.20 17.13
CA GLY A 35 -1.19 6.59 17.61
C GLY A 35 -1.22 7.65 16.51
N LEU A 36 -1.49 7.28 15.25
CA LEU A 36 -1.75 8.27 14.21
C LEU A 36 -3.20 8.76 14.29
N LYS A 37 -3.39 10.08 14.21
CA LYS A 37 -4.69 10.72 14.06
C LYS A 37 -4.87 11.17 12.61
N PHE A 38 -5.91 10.65 11.93
CA PHE A 38 -6.21 11.09 10.58
C PHE A 38 -6.81 12.49 10.56
N THR A 39 -6.42 13.26 9.55
CA THR A 39 -6.89 14.63 9.34
C THR A 39 -7.12 14.88 7.85
N ASN A 40 -7.97 15.84 7.55
CA ASN A 40 -8.13 16.44 6.21
C ASN A 40 -7.60 17.87 6.15
N ASP A 41 -6.86 18.32 7.17
CA ASP A 41 -6.16 19.59 7.15
C ASP A 41 -4.99 19.55 6.16
N TYR A 42 -5.09 20.39 5.11
CA TYR A 42 -4.14 20.38 4.00
C TYR A 42 -2.72 20.80 4.41
N ASP A 43 -2.58 21.69 5.37
CA ASP A 43 -1.25 22.16 5.81
C ASP A 43 -0.54 21.07 6.60
N THR A 44 -1.25 20.35 7.47
CA THR A 44 -0.72 19.16 8.16
C THR A 44 -0.31 18.07 7.17
N LEU A 45 -1.14 17.79 6.16
CA LEU A 45 -0.84 16.78 5.14
C LEU A 45 0.35 17.16 4.26
N ARG A 46 0.47 18.43 3.89
CA ARG A 46 1.62 18.97 3.15
C ARG A 46 2.90 18.88 3.99
N ASN A 47 2.85 19.31 5.24
CA ASN A 47 3.97 19.14 6.17
C ASN A 47 4.38 17.68 6.36
N ALA A 48 3.41 16.75 6.40
CA ALA A 48 3.68 15.32 6.48
C ALA A 48 4.45 14.82 5.25
N ILE A 49 3.99 15.14 4.03
CA ILE A 49 4.65 14.71 2.80
C ILE A 49 6.07 15.30 2.67
N ASP A 50 6.28 16.53 3.13
CA ASP A 50 7.57 17.20 3.03
C ASP A 50 8.59 16.68 4.06
N LYS A 51 8.17 16.39 5.29
CA LYS A 51 9.07 15.96 6.37
C LYS A 51 9.24 14.45 6.50
N SER A 52 8.17 13.69 6.26
CA SER A 52 8.20 12.23 6.40
C SER A 52 8.21 11.47 5.07
N GLY A 53 8.03 12.17 3.94
CA GLY A 53 7.91 11.55 2.62
C GLY A 53 6.54 10.91 2.36
N ILE A 54 5.63 10.90 3.34
CA ILE A 54 4.32 10.25 3.21
C ILE A 54 3.23 11.05 3.91
N CYS A 55 2.05 11.12 3.29
CA CYS A 55 0.82 11.50 3.97
C CYS A 55 -0.24 10.39 3.85
N PHE A 56 -1.17 10.36 4.78
CA PHE A 56 -2.26 9.39 4.81
C PHE A 56 -3.60 10.08 4.59
N LEU A 57 -4.21 9.81 3.44
CA LEU A 57 -5.50 10.36 3.03
C LEU A 57 -6.60 9.36 3.43
N HIS A 58 -7.16 9.53 4.63
CA HIS A 58 -8.18 8.63 5.17
C HIS A 58 -9.51 8.83 4.46
N ALA A 59 -9.95 7.86 3.68
CA ALA A 59 -11.09 7.98 2.77
C ALA A 59 -12.38 8.57 3.39
N PRO A 60 -12.79 8.23 4.63
CA PRO A 60 -13.97 8.83 5.25
C PRO A 60 -13.92 10.35 5.44
N LEU A 61 -12.73 10.94 5.54
CA LEU A 61 -12.55 12.39 5.70
C LEU A 61 -12.61 13.14 4.35
N PHE A 62 -12.31 12.45 3.25
CA PHE A 62 -12.25 13.06 1.91
C PHE A 62 -13.47 12.76 1.04
N HIS A 63 -14.26 11.74 1.41
CA HIS A 63 -15.44 11.30 0.65
C HIS A 63 -16.69 11.27 1.51
N PRO A 64 -17.21 12.45 1.96
CA PRO A 64 -18.34 12.51 2.90
C PRO A 64 -19.60 11.83 2.33
N ALA A 65 -19.83 11.88 1.01
CA ALA A 65 -20.94 11.21 0.36
C ALA A 65 -20.96 9.68 0.60
N MET A 66 -19.78 9.07 0.82
CA MET A 66 -19.67 7.64 1.12
C MET A 66 -20.24 7.27 2.49
N LYS A 67 -20.44 8.23 3.42
CA LYS A 67 -21.08 7.99 4.71
C LYS A 67 -22.53 7.50 4.54
N ASN A 68 -23.23 8.02 3.54
CA ASN A 68 -24.64 7.69 3.29
C ASN A 68 -24.82 6.25 2.79
N VAL A 69 -23.84 5.72 2.07
CA VAL A 69 -23.90 4.35 1.52
C VAL A 69 -23.20 3.31 2.41
N ALA A 70 -22.43 3.75 3.40
CA ALA A 70 -21.66 2.85 4.28
C ALA A 70 -22.54 1.87 5.09
N PRO A 71 -23.70 2.27 5.67
CA PRO A 71 -24.63 1.35 6.35
C PRO A 71 -25.13 0.26 5.40
N VAL A 72 -25.67 0.66 4.24
CA VAL A 72 -26.22 -0.26 3.24
C VAL A 72 -25.15 -1.26 2.75
N ARG A 73 -23.90 -0.79 2.51
CA ARG A 73 -22.80 -1.67 2.13
C ARG A 73 -22.47 -2.71 3.20
N ARG A 74 -22.57 -2.31 4.47
CA ARG A 74 -22.32 -3.22 5.61
C ARG A 74 -23.41 -4.27 5.73
N GLU A 75 -24.67 -3.88 5.58
CA GLU A 75 -25.83 -4.79 5.60
C GLU A 75 -25.79 -5.79 4.45
N LEU A 76 -25.42 -5.34 3.25
CA LEU A 76 -25.30 -6.21 2.08
C LEU A 76 -24.20 -7.28 2.23
N GLY A 77 -23.15 -7.01 3.02
CA GLY A 77 -22.05 -7.95 3.28
C GLY A 77 -21.28 -8.44 2.05
N MET A 78 -21.52 -7.83 0.88
CA MET A 78 -20.93 -8.24 -0.39
C MET A 78 -20.09 -7.14 -1.04
N LYS A 79 -19.20 -7.53 -1.96
CA LYS A 79 -18.43 -6.57 -2.77
C LYS A 79 -19.36 -5.87 -3.74
N THR A 80 -19.34 -4.55 -3.73
CA THR A 80 -20.14 -3.69 -4.59
C THR A 80 -19.24 -2.82 -5.47
N PHE A 81 -19.82 -2.10 -6.42
CA PHE A 81 -19.12 -1.09 -7.23
C PHE A 81 -18.28 -0.11 -6.37
N PHE A 82 -18.75 0.27 -5.19
CA PHE A 82 -18.03 1.15 -4.29
C PHE A 82 -16.68 0.58 -3.79
N ASN A 83 -16.51 -0.74 -3.81
CA ASN A 83 -15.23 -1.35 -3.47
C ASN A 83 -14.16 -1.12 -4.57
N MET A 84 -14.61 -0.85 -5.79
CA MET A 84 -13.75 -0.62 -6.94
C MET A 84 -13.37 0.87 -7.10
N LEU A 85 -14.05 1.80 -6.45
CA LEU A 85 -13.80 3.23 -6.60
C LEU A 85 -12.54 3.70 -5.85
N GLY A 86 -12.19 3.07 -4.74
CA GLY A 86 -11.13 3.54 -3.84
C GLY A 86 -9.82 3.94 -4.55
N PRO A 87 -9.25 3.09 -5.42
CA PRO A 87 -8.04 3.43 -6.15
C PRO A 87 -8.18 4.58 -7.15
N LEU A 88 -9.40 4.83 -7.65
CA LEU A 88 -9.64 5.82 -8.70
C LEU A 88 -9.91 7.23 -8.15
N VAL A 89 -10.23 7.34 -6.86
CA VAL A 89 -10.67 8.59 -6.21
C VAL A 89 -9.67 9.11 -5.17
N ASN A 90 -8.39 8.83 -5.32
CA ASN A 90 -7.36 9.39 -4.45
C ASN A 90 -7.37 10.93 -4.57
N PRO A 91 -7.61 11.67 -3.46
CA PRO A 91 -7.77 13.13 -3.51
C PRO A 91 -6.52 13.87 -3.97
N SER A 92 -5.33 13.26 -3.84
CA SER A 92 -4.08 13.86 -4.31
C SER A 92 -3.89 13.81 -5.83
N MET A 93 -4.75 13.09 -6.56
CA MET A 93 -4.67 12.89 -8.01
C MET A 93 -3.24 12.57 -8.49
N PRO A 94 -2.58 11.54 -7.95
CA PRO A 94 -1.17 11.29 -8.21
C PRO A 94 -0.92 10.99 -9.68
N ASN A 95 0.22 11.46 -10.21
CA ASN A 95 0.66 11.15 -11.57
C ASN A 95 1.22 9.73 -11.73
N LYS A 96 1.56 9.08 -10.60
CA LYS A 96 2.07 7.71 -10.54
C LYS A 96 1.22 6.94 -9.54
N GLN A 97 0.77 5.75 -9.92
CA GLN A 97 -0.20 5.01 -9.10
C GLN A 97 0.06 3.50 -9.14
N ILE A 98 -0.05 2.87 -7.98
CA ILE A 98 -0.10 1.41 -7.85
C ILE A 98 -1.46 1.03 -7.33
N VAL A 99 -2.03 -0.01 -7.92
CA VAL A 99 -3.34 -0.56 -7.56
C VAL A 99 -3.22 -2.06 -7.43
N GLY A 100 -3.52 -2.58 -6.26
CA GLY A 100 -3.75 -4.01 -6.05
C GLY A 100 -5.21 -4.37 -6.32
N VAL A 101 -5.42 -5.50 -6.95
CA VAL A 101 -6.76 -6.03 -7.28
C VAL A 101 -6.87 -7.50 -6.92
N PHE A 102 -8.08 -7.94 -6.61
CA PHE A 102 -8.34 -9.29 -6.11
C PHE A 102 -8.80 -10.29 -7.20
N ASN A 103 -8.91 -9.87 -8.46
CA ASN A 103 -9.17 -10.74 -9.60
C ASN A 103 -8.73 -10.09 -10.93
N LEU A 104 -8.60 -10.93 -11.97
CA LEU A 104 -8.15 -10.50 -13.29
C LEU A 104 -9.18 -9.64 -14.04
N GLU A 105 -10.46 -9.83 -13.80
CA GLU A 105 -11.51 -9.03 -14.42
C GLU A 105 -11.35 -7.56 -14.00
N LEU A 106 -11.21 -7.31 -12.70
CA LEU A 106 -10.97 -5.98 -12.17
C LEU A 106 -9.65 -5.39 -12.65
N ALA A 107 -8.60 -6.22 -12.79
CA ALA A 107 -7.32 -5.80 -13.36
C ALA A 107 -7.48 -5.24 -14.77
N ARG A 108 -8.26 -5.93 -15.62
CA ARG A 108 -8.55 -5.49 -17.00
C ARG A 108 -9.38 -4.21 -17.04
N ILE A 109 -10.39 -4.08 -16.18
CA ILE A 109 -11.21 -2.86 -16.07
C ILE A 109 -10.31 -1.67 -15.69
N TYR A 110 -9.46 -1.80 -14.69
CA TYR A 110 -8.56 -0.73 -14.28
C TYR A 110 -7.52 -0.42 -15.35
N ASN A 111 -6.98 -1.43 -16.03
CA ASN A 111 -6.05 -1.22 -17.12
C ASN A 111 -6.70 -0.39 -18.23
N TYR A 112 -7.91 -0.75 -18.65
CA TYR A 112 -8.66 0.00 -19.64
C TYR A 112 -8.93 1.46 -19.23
N LEU A 113 -9.29 1.69 -17.96
CA LEU A 113 -9.54 3.04 -17.44
C LEU A 113 -8.24 3.87 -17.34
N LEU A 114 -7.17 3.28 -16.81
CA LEU A 114 -5.92 3.99 -16.56
C LEU A 114 -5.14 4.25 -17.85
N GLN A 115 -5.27 3.43 -18.89
CA GLN A 115 -4.71 3.70 -20.23
C GLN A 115 -5.20 5.03 -20.81
N LYS A 116 -6.43 5.46 -20.47
CA LYS A 116 -6.99 6.75 -20.91
C LYS A 116 -6.53 7.93 -20.06
N SER A 117 -5.76 7.68 -19.02
CA SER A 117 -5.24 8.72 -18.14
C SER A 117 -3.77 9.02 -18.48
N ASN A 118 -3.32 10.23 -18.15
CA ASN A 118 -1.89 10.60 -18.30
C ASN A 118 -1.02 10.09 -17.14
N LYS A 119 -1.48 9.06 -16.40
CA LYS A 119 -0.76 8.52 -15.24
C LYS A 119 0.20 7.41 -15.65
N LYS A 120 1.33 7.32 -14.95
CA LYS A 120 2.11 6.07 -14.91
C LYS A 120 1.49 5.16 -13.85
N TYR A 121 1.23 3.91 -14.20
CA TYR A 121 0.55 2.99 -13.27
C TYR A 121 1.12 1.57 -13.32
N SER A 122 0.92 0.84 -12.24
CA SER A 122 0.96 -0.62 -12.21
C SER A 122 -0.26 -1.15 -11.47
N ILE A 123 -0.93 -2.10 -12.10
CA ILE A 123 -2.01 -2.89 -11.50
C ILE A 123 -1.43 -4.25 -11.19
N ILE A 124 -1.62 -4.71 -9.96
CA ILE A 124 -1.00 -5.91 -9.42
C ILE A 124 -2.08 -6.90 -9.02
N TYR A 125 -1.91 -8.15 -9.44
CA TYR A 125 -2.75 -9.27 -9.04
C TYR A 125 -1.89 -10.52 -8.89
N SER A 126 -1.76 -11.06 -7.69
CA SER A 126 -1.15 -12.38 -7.47
C SER A 126 -2.11 -13.49 -7.91
N LEU A 127 -1.60 -14.48 -8.65
CA LEU A 127 -2.43 -15.52 -9.25
C LEU A 127 -3.12 -16.43 -8.22
N ASP A 128 -2.72 -16.37 -6.97
CA ASP A 128 -3.35 -17.01 -5.81
C ASP A 128 -4.33 -16.11 -5.06
N GLY A 129 -4.71 -14.96 -5.64
CA GLY A 129 -5.84 -14.14 -5.20
C GLY A 129 -5.50 -12.95 -4.29
N TYR A 130 -4.21 -12.69 -4.01
CA TYR A 130 -3.83 -11.49 -3.27
C TYR A 130 -3.82 -10.25 -4.16
N ASP A 131 -4.22 -9.11 -3.59
CA ASP A 131 -4.19 -7.79 -4.21
C ASP A 131 -2.83 -7.06 -4.01
N GLU A 132 -1.77 -7.85 -3.83
CA GLU A 132 -0.38 -7.40 -3.68
C GLU A 132 0.56 -8.50 -4.21
N ILE A 133 1.87 -8.19 -4.31
CA ILE A 133 2.87 -9.22 -4.60
C ILE A 133 3.03 -10.06 -3.34
N SER A 134 2.54 -11.29 -3.40
CA SER A 134 2.57 -12.22 -2.27
C SER A 134 3.90 -12.99 -2.16
N LEU A 135 4.61 -13.16 -3.27
CA LEU A 135 5.75 -14.08 -3.44
C LEU A 135 5.39 -15.55 -3.17
N THR A 136 4.12 -15.88 -2.93
CA THR A 136 3.64 -17.26 -2.80
C THR A 136 3.31 -17.87 -4.15
N ASN A 137 3.03 -17.03 -5.14
CA ASN A 137 2.76 -17.39 -6.52
C ASN A 137 3.23 -16.26 -7.46
N ASP A 138 3.16 -16.53 -8.76
CA ASP A 138 3.41 -15.54 -9.81
C ASP A 138 2.42 -14.37 -9.70
N THR A 139 2.85 -13.18 -10.07
CA THR A 139 2.05 -11.97 -10.03
C THR A 139 1.82 -11.40 -11.41
N LYS A 140 0.56 -11.22 -11.80
CA LYS A 140 0.19 -10.50 -13.03
C LYS A 140 0.33 -9.00 -12.82
N ILE A 141 1.03 -8.34 -13.74
CA ILE A 141 1.21 -6.89 -13.75
C ILE A 141 0.70 -6.32 -15.06
N TYR A 142 -0.11 -5.25 -14.96
CA TYR A 142 -0.46 -4.38 -16.08
C TYR A 142 0.16 -3.00 -15.83
N SER A 143 0.77 -2.43 -16.86
CA SER A 143 1.37 -1.10 -16.81
C SER A 143 1.12 -0.36 -18.12
N ASN A 144 1.52 0.90 -18.23
CA ASN A 144 1.33 1.70 -19.46
C ASN A 144 1.87 1.02 -20.73
N ASN A 145 3.01 0.35 -20.61
CA ASN A 145 3.77 -0.12 -21.77
C ASN A 145 3.90 -1.65 -21.83
N TYR A 146 3.44 -2.36 -20.80
CA TYR A 146 3.58 -3.81 -20.76
C TYR A 146 2.51 -4.49 -19.91
N GLU A 147 2.27 -5.73 -20.25
CA GLU A 147 1.53 -6.72 -19.48
C GLU A 147 2.43 -7.94 -19.34
N ARG A 148 2.68 -8.40 -18.13
CA ARG A 148 3.56 -9.54 -17.89
C ARG A 148 3.24 -10.29 -16.61
N ILE A 149 3.85 -11.45 -16.48
CA ILE A 149 3.94 -12.21 -15.22
C ILE A 149 5.28 -11.86 -14.58
N LEU A 150 5.25 -11.45 -13.32
CA LEU A 150 6.40 -11.24 -12.46
C LEU A 150 6.57 -12.48 -11.59
N LYS A 151 7.78 -13.03 -11.57
CA LYS A 151 8.13 -14.21 -10.79
C LYS A 151 9.03 -13.84 -9.61
N SER A 152 8.96 -14.60 -8.51
CA SER A 152 9.83 -14.42 -7.34
C SER A 152 11.32 -14.46 -7.70
N LYS A 153 11.70 -15.30 -8.68
CA LYS A 153 13.09 -15.40 -9.19
C LYS A 153 13.65 -14.09 -9.76
N GLU A 154 12.80 -13.15 -10.17
CA GLU A 154 13.27 -11.83 -10.63
C GLU A 154 13.82 -10.97 -9.48
N PHE A 155 13.48 -11.33 -8.26
CA PHE A 155 14.05 -10.78 -7.01
C PHE A 155 15.16 -11.68 -6.43
N GLU A 156 15.57 -12.73 -7.15
CA GLU A 156 16.49 -13.77 -6.66
C GLU A 156 15.94 -14.52 -5.43
N LEU A 157 14.62 -14.68 -5.37
CA LEU A 157 13.90 -15.34 -4.29
C LEU A 157 13.19 -16.62 -4.79
N GLU A 158 13.05 -17.59 -3.91
CA GLU A 158 12.15 -18.71 -4.11
C GLU A 158 10.72 -18.33 -3.69
N ASN A 159 9.73 -19.11 -4.15
CA ASN A 159 8.36 -18.92 -3.74
C ASN A 159 8.19 -19.22 -2.24
N LEU A 160 7.48 -18.34 -1.55
CA LEU A 160 7.15 -18.47 -0.14
C LEU A 160 5.94 -19.39 0.06
N LYS A 161 5.77 -19.90 1.27
CA LYS A 161 4.53 -20.55 1.70
C LYS A 161 3.57 -19.50 2.27
N ALA A 162 2.27 -19.65 2.04
CA ALA A 162 1.26 -18.73 2.58
C ALA A 162 1.32 -18.59 4.12
N SER A 163 1.77 -19.62 4.83
CA SER A 163 1.96 -19.58 6.28
C SER A 163 3.05 -18.62 6.73
N GLU A 164 4.05 -18.32 5.89
CA GLU A 164 5.19 -17.44 6.21
C GLU A 164 4.84 -15.95 6.13
N ILE A 165 3.79 -15.64 5.36
CA ILE A 165 3.32 -14.25 5.17
C ILE A 165 2.00 -13.97 5.89
N LYS A 166 1.56 -14.89 6.75
CA LYS A 166 0.31 -14.74 7.49
C LYS A 166 0.33 -13.47 8.34
N GLY A 167 -0.68 -12.64 8.16
CA GLY A 167 -0.91 -11.43 8.94
C GLY A 167 -1.39 -11.72 10.37
N GLY A 168 -1.52 -10.67 11.18
CA GLY A 168 -2.14 -10.76 12.49
C GLY A 168 -3.64 -11.06 12.39
N PHE A 169 -4.17 -11.74 13.39
CA PHE A 169 -5.59 -12.07 13.45
C PHE A 169 -6.43 -10.95 14.10
N ASP A 170 -5.80 -9.98 14.74
CA ASP A 170 -6.41 -8.81 15.35
C ASP A 170 -5.53 -7.56 15.17
N ILE A 171 -6.02 -6.41 15.64
CA ILE A 171 -5.29 -5.14 15.52
C ILE A 171 -3.97 -5.16 16.32
N PRO A 172 -3.90 -5.63 17.59
CA PRO A 172 -2.66 -5.69 18.32
C PRO A 172 -1.58 -6.56 17.66
N SER A 173 -1.92 -7.77 17.20
CA SER A 173 -0.97 -8.66 16.53
C SER A 173 -0.51 -8.10 15.18
N SER A 174 -1.41 -7.49 14.42
CA SER A 174 -1.09 -6.81 13.17
C SER A 174 -0.17 -5.60 13.38
N SER A 175 -0.39 -4.84 14.44
CA SER A 175 0.44 -3.69 14.82
C SER A 175 1.83 -4.12 15.27
N LYS A 176 1.94 -5.26 15.97
CA LYS A 176 3.22 -5.86 16.34
C LYS A 176 4.02 -6.29 15.12
N ILE A 177 3.38 -6.99 14.16
CA ILE A 177 4.02 -7.38 12.89
C ILE A 177 4.48 -6.14 12.13
N PHE A 178 3.62 -5.11 12.03
CA PHE A 178 3.93 -3.86 11.38
C PHE A 178 5.21 -3.22 11.96
N MET A 179 5.28 -3.10 13.29
CA MET A 179 6.44 -2.51 13.96
C MET A 179 7.68 -3.38 13.87
N ASN A 180 7.54 -4.71 13.98
CA ASN A 180 8.68 -5.62 13.81
C ASN A 180 9.32 -5.46 12.43
N VAL A 181 8.52 -5.44 11.36
CA VAL A 181 9.05 -5.25 10.01
C VAL A 181 9.74 -3.89 9.87
N LEU A 182 9.13 -2.79 10.32
CA LEU A 182 9.75 -1.47 10.22
C LEU A 182 11.01 -1.31 11.08
N ASN A 183 11.12 -2.06 12.19
CA ASN A 183 12.31 -2.11 13.05
C ASN A 183 13.41 -3.06 12.53
N GLY A 184 13.20 -3.71 11.36
CA GLY A 184 14.13 -4.71 10.83
C GLY A 184 14.08 -6.07 11.55
N ALA A 185 13.11 -6.27 12.46
CA ALA A 185 12.91 -7.51 13.22
C ALA A 185 11.79 -8.40 12.66
N GLY A 186 11.30 -8.12 11.46
CA GLY A 186 10.39 -8.98 10.70
C GLY A 186 11.09 -10.27 10.24
N THR A 187 10.31 -11.31 9.95
CA THR A 187 10.88 -12.50 9.31
C THR A 187 11.40 -12.13 7.91
N GLU A 188 12.32 -12.91 7.37
CA GLU A 188 12.85 -12.70 6.02
C GLU A 188 11.72 -12.69 4.99
N SER A 189 10.78 -13.62 5.08
CA SER A 189 9.60 -13.70 4.21
C SER A 189 8.74 -12.43 4.29
N GLN A 190 8.46 -11.92 5.49
CA GLN A 190 7.71 -10.67 5.69
C GLN A 190 8.43 -9.47 5.10
N ASN A 191 9.73 -9.36 5.31
CA ASN A 191 10.56 -8.28 4.78
C ASN A 191 10.60 -8.32 3.25
N ASN A 192 10.78 -9.51 2.66
CA ASN A 192 10.83 -9.70 1.21
C ASN A 192 9.51 -9.33 0.53
N VAL A 193 8.36 -9.74 1.07
CA VAL A 193 7.04 -9.35 0.55
C VAL A 193 6.84 -7.84 0.62
N VAL A 194 7.18 -7.22 1.73
CA VAL A 194 7.06 -5.76 1.89
C VAL A 194 7.99 -5.02 0.92
N CYS A 195 9.24 -5.50 0.74
CA CYS A 195 10.20 -4.93 -0.19
C CYS A 195 9.79 -5.14 -1.65
N ALA A 196 9.20 -6.29 -2.03
CA ALA A 196 8.70 -6.53 -3.38
C ALA A 196 7.59 -5.53 -3.77
N ASN A 197 6.63 -5.30 -2.87
CA ASN A 197 5.58 -4.32 -3.08
C ASN A 197 6.09 -2.87 -3.09
N ALA A 198 7.04 -2.52 -2.21
CA ALA A 198 7.69 -1.22 -2.23
C ALA A 198 8.55 -1.04 -3.49
N GLY A 199 9.22 -2.10 -3.93
CA GLY A 199 10.09 -2.11 -5.11
C GLY A 199 9.38 -1.70 -6.38
N ILE A 200 8.15 -2.19 -6.63
CA ILE A 200 7.32 -1.72 -7.75
C ILE A 200 7.01 -0.23 -7.62
N ALA A 201 6.67 0.25 -6.41
CA ALA A 201 6.38 1.66 -6.19
C ALA A 201 7.61 2.55 -6.48
N ILE A 202 8.77 2.14 -6.02
CA ILE A 202 10.03 2.82 -6.24
C ILE A 202 10.40 2.80 -7.72
N SER A 203 10.25 1.64 -8.39
CA SER A 203 10.51 1.47 -9.82
C SER A 203 9.74 2.48 -10.67
N ILE A 204 8.41 2.58 -10.46
CA ILE A 204 7.58 3.55 -11.17
C ILE A 204 7.97 4.99 -10.79
N SER A 205 8.23 5.23 -9.51
CA SER A 205 8.55 6.56 -9.01
C SER A 205 9.85 7.10 -9.59
N LYS A 206 10.89 6.26 -9.64
CA LYS A 206 12.24 6.64 -10.07
C LYS A 206 12.53 6.31 -11.54
N ASN A 207 11.63 5.60 -12.22
CA ASN A 207 11.80 5.12 -13.59
C ASN A 207 13.02 4.20 -13.76
N ILE A 208 13.15 3.23 -12.86
CA ILE A 208 14.19 2.20 -12.81
C ILE A 208 13.55 0.80 -12.93
N SER A 209 14.36 -0.23 -13.04
CA SER A 209 13.85 -1.62 -13.06
C SER A 209 13.18 -2.02 -11.73
N ILE A 210 12.32 -3.05 -11.78
CA ILE A 210 11.68 -3.58 -10.56
C ILE A 210 12.73 -4.16 -9.61
N LYS A 211 13.78 -4.80 -10.15
CA LYS A 211 14.88 -5.34 -9.35
C LYS A 211 15.63 -4.24 -8.60
N GLU A 212 16.03 -3.17 -9.28
CA GLU A 212 16.66 -2.00 -8.64
C GLU A 212 15.73 -1.38 -7.59
N GLY A 213 14.43 -1.28 -7.88
CA GLY A 213 13.44 -0.82 -6.93
C GLY A 213 13.35 -1.69 -5.68
N PHE A 214 13.46 -3.02 -5.84
CA PHE A 214 13.49 -3.97 -4.74
C PHE A 214 14.73 -3.81 -3.86
N GLU A 215 15.91 -3.63 -4.45
CA GLU A 215 17.15 -3.39 -3.69
C GLU A 215 17.09 -2.06 -2.91
N LEU A 216 16.57 -1.00 -3.51
CA LEU A 216 16.33 0.27 -2.80
C LEU A 216 15.29 0.12 -1.66
N ALA A 217 14.31 -0.76 -1.81
CA ALA A 217 13.36 -1.07 -0.75
C ALA A 217 14.04 -1.79 0.42
N LYS A 218 14.90 -2.77 0.13
CA LYS A 218 15.73 -3.44 1.15
C LYS A 218 16.63 -2.44 1.89
N GLU A 219 17.34 -1.58 1.14
CA GLU A 219 18.17 -0.53 1.74
C GLU A 219 17.34 0.36 2.68
N SER A 220 16.16 0.84 2.23
CA SER A 220 15.28 1.68 3.03
C SER A 220 14.85 1.01 4.34
N LEU A 221 14.60 -0.31 4.31
CA LEU A 221 14.21 -1.07 5.48
C LEU A 221 15.40 -1.30 6.44
N ILE A 222 16.53 -1.79 5.93
CA ILE A 222 17.72 -2.13 6.72
C ILE A 222 18.36 -0.88 7.35
N SER A 223 18.39 0.25 6.61
CA SER A 223 18.94 1.52 7.11
C SER A 223 17.98 2.28 8.03
N SER A 224 16.84 1.68 8.42
CA SER A 224 15.80 2.28 9.26
C SER A 224 15.15 3.55 8.68
N LYS A 225 15.39 3.91 7.41
CA LYS A 225 14.75 5.07 6.76
C LYS A 225 13.21 4.93 6.70
N ALA A 226 12.71 3.70 6.53
CA ALA A 226 11.27 3.40 6.58
C ALA A 226 10.67 3.68 7.97
N LEU A 227 11.36 3.27 9.03
CA LEU A 227 10.98 3.54 10.41
C LEU A 227 11.03 5.04 10.73
N ASP A 228 12.07 5.74 10.27
CA ASP A 228 12.20 7.19 10.43
C ASP A 228 11.05 7.95 9.76
N SER A 229 10.66 7.54 8.54
CA SER A 229 9.48 8.06 7.86
C SER A 229 8.20 7.88 8.70
N PHE A 230 7.99 6.67 9.27
CA PHE A 230 6.85 6.40 10.15
C PHE A 230 6.88 7.27 11.41
N ASN A 231 8.02 7.37 12.09
CA ASN A 231 8.17 8.14 13.32
C ASN A 231 7.95 9.65 13.09
N LYS A 232 8.44 10.19 11.97
CA LYS A 232 8.18 11.59 11.57
C LYS A 232 6.69 11.82 11.30
N LEU A 233 6.04 10.92 10.54
CA LEU A 233 4.61 11.02 10.30
C LEU A 233 3.82 10.98 11.60
N LYS A 234 4.16 10.03 12.49
CA LYS A 234 3.52 9.90 13.80
C LYS A 234 3.64 11.18 14.62
N LYS A 235 4.81 11.83 14.67
CA LYS A 235 5.00 13.11 15.39
C LYS A 235 4.14 14.23 14.82
N ILE A 236 3.93 14.28 13.50
CA ILE A 236 3.13 15.31 12.83
C ILE A 236 1.64 15.06 13.05
N MET A 237 1.21 13.79 13.00
CA MET A 237 -0.18 13.37 13.08
C MET A 237 -0.59 12.80 14.45
N ALA A 238 0.22 12.97 15.49
CA ALA A 238 -0.13 12.59 16.85
C ALA A 238 -1.25 13.47 17.42
N TRP A 239 -1.94 12.96 18.43
CA TRP A 239 -2.83 13.77 19.25
C TRP A 239 -2.01 14.92 19.87
N ARG A 240 -2.39 16.16 19.57
CA ARG A 240 -1.92 17.30 20.34
C ARG A 240 -2.87 17.43 21.55
N TYR A 241 -2.37 17.17 22.74
CA TYR A 241 -3.08 17.45 23.99
C TYR A 241 -3.09 18.96 24.23
#